data_3184173c759d0947b8f90515d3f3ce35
#
_entry.id   3184173c759d0947b8f90515d3f3ce35
#
_cell.length_a   1.000
_cell.length_b   1.000
_cell.length_c   1.000
_cell.angle_alpha   90.00
_cell.angle_beta   90.00
_cell.angle_gamma   90.00
#
_symmetry.space_group_name_H-M   'P 1'
#
loop_
_entity.id
_entity.type
_entity.pdbx_description
1 polymer ?
#
loop_
_entity_poly.entity_id
_entity_poly.type
_entity_poly.pdbx_seq_one_letter_code
_entity_poly.pdbx_strand_id
1 'polypeptide(L)'
;MLEFLILLPLLAGLATFALPVRLGRVVLAATGLLHLQLTLLGWLRPAQIGLPAFFAPTPAGMLVLLVTSFIFVFIAAYGIFYMREQEMRSEPVYLGCMLLFLGTMSMAALADHPIVLWIAIEATTLASAPLIFINRSKKALEATWKYVLICSVGIALALLGFFFITLSLDRAGLEIPLTFTSLNSVADRLDPLWLKTGFLFVLIGFGTKMGLAPMHTWLPDAHSEAPSPASA
;
A
#
# COMPACT_ATOMS: atom_id res chain seq x y z
N MET A 1 -16.27 1.26 10.88
CA MET A 1 -16.36 2.10 9.68
C MET A 1 -15.05 2.14 8.90
N LEU A 2 -13.91 2.41 9.53
CA LEU A 2 -12.60 2.40 8.82
C LEU A 2 -12.13 1.01 8.41
N GLU A 3 -12.58 -0.05 9.05
CA GLU A 3 -12.35 -1.43 8.60
C GLU A 3 -12.84 -1.64 7.16
N PHE A 4 -13.94 -0.97 6.78
CA PHE A 4 -14.44 -1.02 5.42
C PHE A 4 -13.52 -0.35 4.40
N LEU A 5 -12.67 0.61 4.79
CA LEU A 5 -11.67 1.20 3.89
C LEU A 5 -10.63 0.17 3.45
N ILE A 6 -10.38 -0.84 4.27
CA ILE A 6 -9.45 -1.94 3.94
C ILE A 6 -10.22 -3.10 3.29
N LEU A 7 -11.28 -3.57 3.95
CA LEU A 7 -11.97 -4.81 3.54
C LEU A 7 -12.78 -4.64 2.25
N LEU A 8 -13.44 -3.50 2.05
CA LEU A 8 -14.28 -3.27 0.87
C LEU A 8 -13.48 -3.39 -0.43
N PRO A 9 -12.37 -2.65 -0.64
CA PRO A 9 -11.61 -2.79 -1.88
C PRO A 9 -10.91 -4.14 -2.01
N LEU A 10 -10.47 -4.79 -0.92
CA LEU A 10 -9.89 -6.13 -0.99
C LEU A 10 -10.91 -7.17 -1.45
N LEU A 11 -12.10 -7.22 -0.84
CA LEU A 11 -13.16 -8.16 -1.21
C LEU A 11 -13.70 -7.87 -2.61
N ALA A 12 -13.91 -6.60 -2.95
CA ALA A 12 -14.32 -6.19 -4.28
C ALA A 12 -13.27 -6.58 -5.34
N GLY A 13 -11.97 -6.39 -5.04
CA GLY A 13 -10.88 -6.80 -5.91
C GLY A 13 -10.87 -8.29 -6.19
N LEU A 14 -11.00 -9.12 -5.14
CA LEU A 14 -11.10 -10.57 -5.30
C LEU A 14 -12.35 -10.98 -6.09
N ALA A 15 -13.48 -10.34 -5.85
CA ALA A 15 -14.72 -10.63 -6.56
C ALA A 15 -14.62 -10.33 -8.08
N THR A 16 -13.89 -9.28 -8.48
CA THR A 16 -13.76 -8.89 -9.90
C THR A 16 -13.10 -9.95 -10.77
N PHE A 17 -12.26 -10.82 -10.21
CA PHE A 17 -11.67 -11.94 -10.96
C PHE A 17 -12.71 -12.98 -11.41
N ALA A 18 -13.83 -13.10 -10.70
CA ALA A 18 -14.91 -14.03 -11.02
C ALA A 18 -16.09 -13.38 -11.74
N LEU A 19 -16.15 -12.06 -11.81
CA LEU A 19 -17.25 -11.29 -12.39
C LEU A 19 -17.05 -11.03 -13.89
N PRO A 20 -18.14 -10.91 -14.67
CA PRO A 20 -18.05 -10.41 -16.04
C PRO A 20 -17.50 -8.98 -16.05
N VAL A 21 -16.69 -8.66 -17.06
CA VAL A 21 -15.94 -7.37 -17.19
C VAL A 21 -16.85 -6.14 -17.00
N ARG A 22 -18.07 -6.18 -17.56
CA ARG A 22 -19.02 -5.04 -17.41
C ARG A 22 -19.36 -4.77 -15.95
N LEU A 23 -19.61 -5.84 -15.18
CA LEU A 23 -19.90 -5.72 -13.76
C LEU A 23 -18.65 -5.34 -12.97
N GLY A 24 -17.48 -5.86 -13.33
CA GLY A 24 -16.19 -5.49 -12.73
C GLY A 24 -15.89 -3.99 -12.85
N ARG A 25 -16.21 -3.37 -13.99
CA ARG A 25 -16.09 -1.90 -14.19
C ARG A 25 -16.98 -1.12 -13.22
N VAL A 26 -18.22 -1.58 -13.04
CA VAL A 26 -19.17 -0.96 -12.10
C VAL A 26 -18.64 -1.11 -10.66
N VAL A 27 -18.15 -2.29 -10.31
CA VAL A 27 -17.56 -2.57 -8.99
C VAL A 27 -16.36 -1.65 -8.74
N LEU A 28 -15.45 -1.49 -9.71
CA LEU A 28 -14.29 -0.58 -9.58
C LEU A 28 -14.74 0.87 -9.28
N ALA A 29 -15.66 1.41 -10.09
CA ALA A 29 -16.15 2.78 -9.93
C ALA A 29 -16.91 2.97 -8.61
N ALA A 30 -17.82 2.05 -8.29
CA ALA A 30 -18.61 2.11 -7.05
C ALA A 30 -17.73 2.00 -5.81
N THR A 31 -16.76 1.09 -5.81
CA THR A 31 -15.82 0.93 -4.69
C THR A 31 -14.96 2.17 -4.51
N GLY A 32 -14.44 2.77 -5.60
CA GLY A 32 -13.67 4.02 -5.53
C GLY A 32 -14.47 5.16 -4.92
N LEU A 33 -15.73 5.36 -5.37
CA LEU A 33 -16.63 6.38 -4.82
C LEU A 33 -16.99 6.14 -3.36
N LEU A 34 -17.33 4.90 -3.00
CA LEU A 34 -17.62 4.53 -1.61
C LEU A 34 -16.39 4.69 -0.71
N HIS A 35 -15.21 4.35 -1.20
CA HIS A 35 -13.96 4.51 -0.45
C HIS A 35 -13.69 5.99 -0.17
N LEU A 36 -13.83 6.87 -1.16
CA LEU A 36 -13.70 8.32 -0.97
C LEU A 36 -14.73 8.84 0.03
N GLN A 37 -16.00 8.42 -0.09
CA GLN A 37 -17.07 8.82 0.84
C GLN A 37 -16.76 8.37 2.28
N LEU A 38 -16.32 7.13 2.48
CA LEU A 38 -15.95 6.61 3.80
C LEU A 38 -14.75 7.36 4.39
N THR A 39 -13.76 7.71 3.56
CA THR A 39 -12.60 8.50 3.97
C THR A 39 -13.00 9.90 4.42
N LEU A 40 -13.88 10.58 3.67
CA LEU A 40 -14.41 11.89 4.04
C LEU A 40 -15.23 11.83 5.34
N LEU A 41 -16.08 10.82 5.49
CA LEU A 41 -16.83 10.61 6.74
C LEU A 41 -15.91 10.35 7.93
N GLY A 42 -14.85 9.57 7.74
CA GLY A 42 -13.82 9.31 8.75
C GLY A 42 -13.09 10.59 9.17
N TRP A 43 -12.81 11.47 8.22
CA TRP A 43 -12.21 12.77 8.49
C TRP A 43 -13.12 13.69 9.30
N LEU A 44 -14.41 13.73 8.95
CA LEU A 44 -15.39 14.60 9.61
C LEU A 44 -15.85 14.07 10.98
N ARG A 45 -15.74 12.78 11.26
CA ARG A 45 -16.21 12.11 12.48
C ARG A 45 -15.18 11.18 13.11
N PRO A 46 -14.02 11.70 13.55
CA PRO A 46 -12.93 10.86 14.05
C PRO A 46 -13.30 10.07 15.33
N ALA A 47 -14.22 10.56 16.15
CA ALA A 47 -14.61 9.93 17.41
C ALA A 47 -15.43 8.61 17.29
N GLN A 48 -15.89 8.25 16.09
CA GLN A 48 -16.69 7.02 15.84
C GLN A 48 -15.88 5.88 15.25
N ILE A 49 -14.55 5.95 15.33
CA ILE A 49 -13.62 5.06 14.64
C ILE A 49 -13.15 3.98 15.62
N GLY A 50 -13.87 2.85 15.68
CA GLY A 50 -13.36 1.62 16.28
C GLY A 50 -12.48 0.91 15.26
N LEU A 51 -11.18 0.79 15.52
CA LEU A 51 -10.26 -0.03 14.74
C LEU A 51 -9.71 -1.14 15.63
N PRO A 52 -9.33 -2.31 15.05
CA PRO A 52 -8.51 -3.29 15.75
C PRO A 52 -7.23 -2.65 16.30
N ALA A 53 -6.69 -3.20 17.39
CA ALA A 53 -5.54 -2.65 18.13
C ALA A 53 -4.27 -2.36 17.32
N PHE A 54 -4.19 -2.86 16.07
CA PHE A 54 -3.03 -2.67 15.18
C PHE A 54 -3.20 -1.54 14.16
N PHE A 55 -4.32 -0.84 14.19
CA PHE A 55 -4.63 0.25 13.28
C PHE A 55 -5.01 1.51 14.06
N ALA A 56 -4.51 2.65 13.61
CA ALA A 56 -4.85 3.96 14.17
C ALA A 56 -5.05 4.99 13.05
N PRO A 57 -6.11 5.80 13.12
CA PRO A 57 -6.34 6.88 12.16
C PRO A 57 -5.46 8.09 12.53
N THR A 58 -4.18 8.03 12.19
CA THR A 58 -3.29 9.18 12.39
C THR A 58 -3.65 10.31 11.42
N PRO A 59 -3.44 11.59 11.78
CA PRO A 59 -3.70 12.72 10.87
C PRO A 59 -2.97 12.58 9.53
N ALA A 60 -1.72 12.12 9.55
CA ALA A 60 -0.93 11.87 8.33
C ALA A 60 -1.52 10.72 7.50
N GLY A 61 -1.88 9.59 8.12
CA GLY A 61 -2.49 8.45 7.44
C GLY A 61 -3.85 8.82 6.82
N MET A 62 -4.67 9.58 7.53
CA MET A 62 -5.95 10.06 7.00
C MET A 62 -5.79 11.04 5.83
N LEU A 63 -4.76 11.90 5.85
CA LEU A 63 -4.43 12.79 4.74
C LEU A 63 -4.02 11.98 3.50
N VAL A 64 -3.13 11.00 3.67
CA VAL A 64 -2.71 10.09 2.59
C VAL A 64 -3.91 9.35 2.02
N LEU A 65 -4.81 8.81 2.87
CA LEU A 65 -6.03 8.15 2.42
C LEU A 65 -6.94 9.07 1.61
N LEU A 66 -7.09 10.32 2.04
CA LEU A 66 -7.93 11.30 1.34
C LEU A 66 -7.37 11.58 -0.07
N VAL A 67 -6.08 11.84 -0.17
CA VAL A 67 -5.41 12.09 -1.46
C VAL A 67 -5.51 10.83 -2.35
N THR A 68 -5.19 9.67 -1.81
CA THR A 68 -5.25 8.39 -2.55
C THR A 68 -6.67 8.09 -3.04
N SER A 69 -7.68 8.24 -2.18
CA SER A 69 -9.08 7.99 -2.55
C SER A 69 -9.57 8.95 -3.63
N PHE A 70 -9.18 10.22 -3.52
CA PHE A 70 -9.54 11.25 -4.50
C PHE A 70 -8.93 10.95 -5.86
N ILE A 71 -7.63 10.69 -5.91
CA ILE A 71 -6.92 10.36 -7.16
C ILE A 71 -7.47 9.05 -7.75
N PHE A 72 -7.73 8.04 -6.90
CA PHE A 72 -8.24 6.75 -7.34
C PHE A 72 -9.57 6.84 -8.10
N VAL A 73 -10.49 7.72 -7.70
CA VAL A 73 -11.76 7.91 -8.42
C VAL A 73 -11.52 8.35 -9.87
N PHE A 74 -10.59 9.28 -10.10
CA PHE A 74 -10.27 9.75 -11.45
C PHE A 74 -9.50 8.68 -12.24
N ILE A 75 -8.56 7.98 -11.61
CA ILE A 75 -7.84 6.87 -12.24
C ILE A 75 -8.80 5.74 -12.60
N ALA A 76 -9.76 5.39 -11.74
CA ALA A 76 -10.76 4.37 -12.02
C ALA A 76 -11.64 4.76 -13.22
N ALA A 77 -12.12 5.99 -13.26
CA ALA A 77 -12.89 6.50 -14.39
C ALA A 77 -12.07 6.47 -15.70
N TYR A 78 -10.86 7.04 -15.68
CA TYR A 78 -9.97 7.03 -16.85
C TYR A 78 -9.59 5.61 -17.27
N GLY A 79 -9.25 4.74 -16.33
CA GLY A 79 -8.85 3.35 -16.59
C GLY A 79 -9.94 2.52 -17.27
N ILE A 80 -11.22 2.73 -16.91
CA ILE A 80 -12.35 2.06 -17.58
C ILE A 80 -12.42 2.43 -19.07
N PHE A 81 -12.25 3.71 -19.40
CA PHE A 81 -12.24 4.16 -20.80
C PHE A 81 -10.99 3.66 -21.54
N TYR A 82 -9.83 3.79 -20.91
CA TYR A 82 -8.55 3.36 -21.48
C TYR A 82 -8.55 1.86 -21.82
N MET A 83 -8.98 0.99 -20.90
CA MET A 83 -9.02 -0.46 -21.12
C MET A 83 -10.03 -0.87 -22.19
N ARG A 84 -11.13 -0.12 -22.31
CA ARG A 84 -12.14 -0.36 -23.34
C ARG A 84 -11.60 -0.06 -24.73
N GLU A 85 -10.88 1.03 -24.92
CA GLU A 85 -10.31 1.43 -26.21
C GLU A 85 -9.17 0.50 -26.66
N GLN A 86 -8.39 -0.01 -25.71
CA GLN A 86 -7.28 -0.91 -26.01
C GLN A 86 -7.71 -2.38 -26.22
N GLU A 87 -9.00 -2.71 -26.05
CA GLU A 87 -9.54 -4.10 -26.17
C GLU A 87 -8.71 -5.15 -25.41
N MET A 88 -8.22 -4.79 -24.22
CA MET A 88 -7.28 -5.61 -23.46
C MET A 88 -7.93 -6.87 -22.89
N ARG A 89 -7.43 -8.04 -23.29
CA ARG A 89 -7.87 -9.35 -22.75
C ARG A 89 -7.62 -9.51 -21.24
N SER A 90 -6.71 -8.72 -20.68
CA SER A 90 -6.32 -8.79 -19.26
C SER A 90 -7.10 -7.80 -18.38
N GLU A 91 -8.20 -7.25 -18.86
CA GLU A 91 -9.00 -6.28 -18.11
C GLU A 91 -9.48 -6.76 -16.74
N PRO A 92 -9.95 -8.02 -16.52
CA PRO A 92 -10.30 -8.48 -15.18
C PRO A 92 -9.14 -8.43 -14.20
N VAL A 93 -7.91 -8.71 -14.68
CA VAL A 93 -6.69 -8.61 -13.85
C VAL A 93 -6.43 -7.16 -13.48
N TYR A 94 -6.56 -6.23 -14.42
CA TYR A 94 -6.43 -4.80 -14.15
C TYR A 94 -7.42 -4.34 -13.08
N LEU A 95 -8.72 -4.63 -13.25
CA LEU A 95 -9.78 -4.21 -12.33
C LEU A 95 -9.56 -4.75 -10.91
N GLY A 96 -9.23 -6.06 -10.81
CA GLY A 96 -8.98 -6.72 -9.54
C GLY A 96 -7.73 -6.17 -8.84
N CYS A 97 -6.61 -6.08 -9.56
CA CYS A 97 -5.36 -5.60 -8.99
C CYS A 97 -5.40 -4.12 -8.57
N MET A 98 -6.13 -3.27 -9.29
CA MET A 98 -6.35 -1.87 -8.90
C MET A 98 -7.09 -1.75 -7.57
N LEU A 99 -8.14 -2.56 -7.36
CA LEU A 99 -8.87 -2.60 -6.09
C LEU A 99 -8.05 -3.20 -4.96
N LEU A 100 -7.31 -4.29 -5.22
CA LEU A 100 -6.39 -4.86 -4.23
C LEU A 100 -5.31 -3.86 -3.83
N PHE A 101 -4.79 -3.11 -4.79
CA PHE A 101 -3.81 -2.06 -4.53
C PHE A 101 -4.39 -0.95 -3.65
N LEU A 102 -5.62 -0.47 -3.93
CA LEU A 102 -6.31 0.51 -3.06
C LEU A 102 -6.47 -0.01 -1.62
N GLY A 103 -6.89 -1.27 -1.46
CA GLY A 103 -7.10 -1.87 -0.15
C GLY A 103 -5.79 -2.03 0.64
N THR A 104 -4.71 -2.46 -0.01
CA THR A 104 -3.40 -2.62 0.62
C THR A 104 -2.75 -1.27 0.95
N MET A 105 -2.94 -0.24 0.13
CA MET A 105 -2.53 1.14 0.45
C MET A 105 -3.31 1.69 1.65
N SER A 106 -4.61 1.43 1.72
CA SER A 106 -5.44 1.83 2.87
C SER A 106 -5.00 1.13 4.15
N MET A 107 -4.64 -0.16 4.06
CA MET A 107 -4.06 -0.91 5.16
C MET A 107 -2.74 -0.30 5.64
N ALA A 108 -1.85 0.09 4.71
CA ALA A 108 -0.59 0.73 5.04
C ALA A 108 -0.78 2.10 5.71
N ALA A 109 -1.70 2.92 5.19
CA ALA A 109 -1.97 4.27 5.72
C ALA A 109 -2.60 4.27 7.13
N LEU A 110 -3.30 3.20 7.49
CA LEU A 110 -3.94 3.05 8.82
C LEU A 110 -3.13 2.19 9.79
N ALA A 111 -2.03 1.57 9.37
CA ALA A 111 -1.24 0.67 10.21
C ALA A 111 -0.57 1.43 11.36
N ASP A 112 -0.83 1.02 12.61
CA ASP A 112 -0.12 1.47 13.82
C ASP A 112 0.90 0.44 14.34
N HIS A 113 0.92 -0.75 13.76
CA HIS A 113 1.85 -1.82 14.13
C HIS A 113 2.91 -2.01 13.03
N PRO A 114 4.24 -2.00 13.34
CA PRO A 114 5.31 -2.11 12.36
C PRO A 114 5.20 -3.31 11.42
N ILE A 115 4.83 -4.47 11.95
CA ILE A 115 4.67 -5.69 11.12
C ILE A 115 3.46 -5.60 10.21
N VAL A 116 2.36 -4.96 10.66
CA VAL A 116 1.18 -4.74 9.81
C VAL A 116 1.52 -3.78 8.67
N LEU A 117 2.27 -2.71 8.95
CA LEU A 117 2.79 -1.80 7.93
C LEU A 117 3.68 -2.55 6.93
N TRP A 118 4.59 -3.40 7.43
CA TRP A 118 5.46 -4.22 6.58
C TRP A 118 4.65 -5.14 5.64
N ILE A 119 3.68 -5.88 6.18
CA ILE A 119 2.79 -6.75 5.39
C ILE A 119 2.03 -5.92 4.35
N ALA A 120 1.47 -4.78 4.74
CA ALA A 120 0.70 -3.92 3.85
C ALA A 120 1.53 -3.40 2.67
N ILE A 121 2.75 -2.93 2.93
CA ILE A 121 3.65 -2.44 1.88
C ILE A 121 4.08 -3.57 0.94
N GLU A 122 4.40 -4.78 1.43
CA GLU A 122 4.69 -5.92 0.56
C GLU A 122 3.46 -6.32 -0.26
N ALA A 123 2.28 -6.32 0.34
CA ALA A 123 1.04 -6.59 -0.36
C ALA A 123 0.76 -5.56 -1.49
N THR A 124 1.17 -4.27 -1.32
CA THR A 124 1.08 -3.30 -2.42
C THR A 124 1.98 -3.68 -3.60
N THR A 125 3.17 -4.24 -3.32
CA THR A 125 4.09 -4.73 -4.36
C THR A 125 3.45 -5.85 -5.16
N LEU A 126 2.88 -6.84 -4.47
CA LEU A 126 2.22 -7.99 -5.10
C LEU A 126 0.96 -7.60 -5.87
N ALA A 127 0.17 -6.65 -5.36
CA ALA A 127 -1.03 -6.17 -6.03
C ALA A 127 -0.72 -5.36 -7.30
N SER A 128 0.39 -4.59 -7.31
CA SER A 128 0.76 -3.75 -8.44
C SER A 128 1.64 -4.45 -9.50
N ALA A 129 2.36 -5.51 -9.15
CA ALA A 129 3.21 -6.23 -10.10
C ALA A 129 2.46 -6.71 -11.37
N PRO A 130 1.24 -7.30 -11.28
CA PRO A 130 0.48 -7.69 -12.46
C PRO A 130 0.06 -6.50 -13.34
N LEU A 131 -0.06 -5.30 -12.77
CA LEU A 131 -0.40 -4.08 -13.51
C LEU A 131 0.74 -3.65 -14.43
N ILE A 132 2.00 -3.83 -14.02
CA ILE A 132 3.18 -3.57 -14.86
C ILE A 132 3.23 -4.58 -16.01
N PHE A 133 2.89 -5.84 -15.74
CA PHE A 133 2.93 -6.92 -16.74
C PHE A 133 1.67 -7.03 -17.62
N ILE A 134 0.74 -6.09 -17.54
CA ILE A 134 -0.55 -6.18 -18.24
C ILE A 134 -0.39 -6.33 -19.77
N ASN A 135 0.60 -5.67 -20.35
CA ASN A 135 0.91 -5.70 -21.78
C ASN A 135 1.63 -6.98 -22.25
N ARG A 136 2.06 -7.85 -21.33
CA ARG A 136 2.73 -9.14 -21.59
C ARG A 136 3.93 -9.07 -22.55
N SER A 137 4.60 -7.91 -22.64
CA SER A 137 5.82 -7.76 -23.43
C SER A 137 7.04 -8.35 -22.67
N LYS A 138 8.13 -8.65 -23.39
CA LYS A 138 9.39 -9.08 -22.75
C LYS A 138 9.96 -7.96 -21.87
N LYS A 139 9.81 -6.70 -22.26
CA LYS A 139 10.25 -5.54 -21.47
C LYS A 139 9.40 -5.38 -20.21
N ALA A 140 8.06 -5.52 -20.32
CA ALA A 140 7.17 -5.50 -19.17
C ALA A 140 7.48 -6.63 -18.18
N LEU A 141 7.84 -7.83 -18.67
CA LEU A 141 8.27 -8.94 -17.82
C LEU A 141 9.56 -8.60 -17.06
N GLU A 142 10.56 -8.06 -17.76
CA GLU A 142 11.82 -7.63 -17.15
C GLU A 142 11.60 -6.54 -16.11
N ALA A 143 10.82 -5.50 -16.43
CA ALA A 143 10.47 -4.42 -15.52
C ALA A 143 9.74 -4.93 -14.26
N THR A 144 8.79 -5.87 -14.44
CA THR A 144 8.06 -6.50 -13.32
C THR A 144 9.00 -7.27 -12.40
N TRP A 145 9.91 -8.08 -12.94
CA TRP A 145 10.88 -8.82 -12.14
C TRP A 145 11.84 -7.89 -11.39
N LYS A 146 12.38 -6.85 -12.04
CA LYS A 146 13.20 -5.83 -11.38
C LYS A 146 12.44 -5.17 -10.22
N TYR A 147 11.20 -4.77 -10.48
CA TYR A 147 10.33 -4.17 -9.46
C TYR A 147 10.13 -5.09 -8.26
N VAL A 148 9.66 -6.32 -8.48
CA VAL A 148 9.38 -7.27 -7.39
C VAL A 148 10.66 -7.58 -6.62
N LEU A 149 11.75 -7.96 -7.28
CA LEU A 149 12.98 -8.37 -6.60
C LEU A 149 13.60 -7.22 -5.79
N ILE A 150 13.73 -6.03 -6.38
CA ILE A 150 14.36 -4.90 -5.69
C ILE A 150 13.50 -4.43 -4.51
N CYS A 151 12.18 -4.30 -4.71
CA CYS A 151 11.28 -3.87 -3.65
C CYS A 151 11.20 -4.90 -2.52
N SER A 152 11.07 -6.22 -2.81
CA SER A 152 10.98 -7.24 -1.76
C SER A 152 12.28 -7.37 -0.97
N VAL A 153 13.45 -7.24 -1.60
CA VAL A 153 14.73 -7.17 -0.87
C VAL A 153 14.76 -5.93 0.03
N GLY A 154 14.32 -4.77 -0.47
CA GLY A 154 14.22 -3.56 0.34
C GLY A 154 13.29 -3.75 1.54
N ILE A 155 12.10 -4.28 1.34
CA ILE A 155 11.12 -4.52 2.40
C ILE A 155 11.63 -5.57 3.42
N ALA A 156 12.40 -6.57 2.99
CA ALA A 156 13.07 -7.50 3.92
C ALA A 156 14.08 -6.77 4.85
N LEU A 157 14.81 -5.78 4.32
CA LEU A 157 15.68 -4.93 5.15
C LEU A 157 14.87 -4.09 6.15
N ALA A 158 13.70 -3.57 5.75
CA ALA A 158 12.82 -2.85 6.68
C ALA A 158 12.33 -3.75 7.82
N LEU A 159 12.01 -5.03 7.55
CA LEU A 159 11.65 -6.00 8.58
C LEU A 159 12.80 -6.19 9.58
N LEU A 160 14.03 -6.36 9.08
CA LEU A 160 15.21 -6.43 9.94
C LEU A 160 15.37 -5.17 10.80
N GLY A 161 15.06 -3.99 10.24
CA GLY A 161 15.04 -2.73 10.97
C GLY A 161 14.04 -2.74 12.13
N PHE A 162 12.84 -3.29 11.92
CA PHE A 162 11.86 -3.44 13.00
C PHE A 162 12.32 -4.42 14.10
N PHE A 163 13.05 -5.47 13.75
CA PHE A 163 13.67 -6.33 14.77
C PHE A 163 14.70 -5.57 15.62
N PHE A 164 15.53 -4.70 15.04
CA PHE A 164 16.45 -3.87 15.81
C PHE A 164 15.71 -2.84 16.69
N ILE A 165 14.58 -2.30 16.24
CA ILE A 165 13.74 -1.42 17.09
C ILE A 165 13.17 -2.22 18.26
N THR A 166 12.72 -3.46 18.05
CA THR A 166 12.26 -4.34 19.13
C THR A 166 13.39 -4.65 20.11
N LEU A 167 14.60 -4.90 19.61
CA LEU A 167 15.77 -5.09 20.46
C LEU A 167 16.13 -3.83 21.29
N SER A 168 15.89 -2.64 20.73
CA SER A 168 16.04 -1.37 21.47
C SER A 168 15.09 -1.27 22.67
N LEU A 169 13.84 -1.76 22.52
CA LEU A 169 12.88 -1.86 23.63
C LEU A 169 13.35 -2.86 24.71
N ASP A 170 13.75 -4.06 24.29
CA ASP A 170 14.21 -5.12 25.19
C ASP A 170 15.41 -4.67 26.00
N ARG A 171 16.41 -4.04 25.37
CA ARG A 171 17.60 -3.49 26.03
C ARG A 171 17.29 -2.36 27.01
N ALA A 172 16.22 -1.60 26.77
CA ALA A 172 15.73 -0.58 27.67
C ALA A 172 14.89 -1.15 28.84
N GLY A 173 14.60 -2.46 28.85
CA GLY A 173 13.75 -3.11 29.84
C GLY A 173 12.29 -2.67 29.77
N LEU A 174 11.79 -2.32 28.56
CA LEU A 174 10.45 -1.81 28.35
C LEU A 174 9.55 -2.90 27.76
N GLU A 175 8.50 -3.25 28.51
CA GLU A 175 7.44 -4.16 28.06
C GLU A 175 6.20 -3.34 27.66
N ILE A 176 6.12 -2.97 26.38
CA ILE A 176 4.99 -2.23 25.81
C ILE A 176 4.51 -2.89 24.51
N PRO A 177 3.25 -2.66 24.11
CA PRO A 177 2.79 -3.09 22.79
C PRO A 177 3.65 -2.50 21.68
N LEU A 178 3.99 -3.31 20.66
CA LEU A 178 4.78 -2.86 19.52
C LEU A 178 3.90 -2.09 18.53
N THR A 179 3.47 -0.87 18.92
CA THR A 179 2.75 0.05 18.07
C THR A 179 3.54 1.36 17.92
N PHE A 180 3.37 2.07 16.80
CA PHE A 180 4.02 3.37 16.62
C PHE A 180 3.60 4.36 17.68
N THR A 181 2.33 4.33 18.09
CA THR A 181 1.80 5.15 19.17
C THR A 181 2.53 4.88 20.50
N SER A 182 2.70 3.60 20.87
CA SER A 182 3.40 3.21 22.10
C SER A 182 4.90 3.53 22.02
N LEU A 183 5.55 3.22 20.88
CA LEU A 183 6.96 3.55 20.65
C LEU A 183 7.26 5.03 20.79
N ASN A 184 6.38 5.89 20.24
CA ASN A 184 6.52 7.33 20.35
C ASN A 184 6.42 7.82 21.79
N SER A 185 5.61 7.18 22.64
CA SER A 185 5.43 7.57 24.04
C SER A 185 6.66 7.30 24.92
N VAL A 186 7.57 6.41 24.49
CA VAL A 186 8.79 6.02 25.21
C VAL A 186 10.06 6.30 24.42
N ALA A 187 9.98 7.10 23.35
CA ALA A 187 11.07 7.32 22.41
C ALA A 187 12.39 7.75 23.09
N ASP A 188 12.33 8.60 24.11
CA ASP A 188 13.48 9.10 24.87
C ASP A 188 14.15 8.03 25.76
N ARG A 189 13.48 6.90 25.99
CA ARG A 189 13.95 5.81 26.87
C ARG A 189 14.53 4.64 26.11
N LEU A 190 14.38 4.61 24.77
CA LEU A 190 14.87 3.55 23.91
C LEU A 190 16.40 3.53 23.86
N ASP A 191 17.01 2.34 23.71
CA ASP A 191 18.45 2.23 23.50
C ASP A 191 18.85 2.90 22.17
N PRO A 192 19.69 3.98 22.23
CA PRO A 192 19.96 4.78 21.04
C PRO A 192 20.73 4.06 19.95
N LEU A 193 21.56 3.06 20.32
CA LEU A 193 22.37 2.32 19.34
C LEU A 193 21.46 1.46 18.46
N TRP A 194 20.62 0.66 19.08
CA TRP A 194 19.72 -0.24 18.35
C TRP A 194 18.61 0.50 17.64
N LEU A 195 18.11 1.60 18.23
CA LEU A 195 17.12 2.47 17.57
C LEU A 195 17.68 3.08 16.28
N LYS A 196 18.89 3.64 16.31
CA LYS A 196 19.56 4.22 15.13
C LYS A 196 19.84 3.16 14.07
N THR A 197 20.30 1.98 14.49
CA THR A 197 20.52 0.85 13.59
C THR A 197 19.22 0.43 12.92
N GLY A 198 18.15 0.25 13.70
CA GLY A 198 16.83 -0.07 13.19
C GLY A 198 16.29 0.98 12.21
N PHE A 199 16.41 2.26 12.56
CA PHE A 199 16.01 3.36 11.69
C PHE A 199 16.75 3.34 10.34
N LEU A 200 18.06 3.06 10.34
CA LEU A 200 18.85 2.98 9.10
C LEU A 200 18.31 1.89 8.17
N PHE A 201 18.02 0.70 8.69
CA PHE A 201 17.46 -0.41 7.91
C PHE A 201 16.04 -0.12 7.42
N VAL A 202 15.19 0.51 8.25
CA VAL A 202 13.85 0.95 7.87
C VAL A 202 13.91 2.01 6.77
N LEU A 203 14.83 2.99 6.90
CA LEU A 203 15.02 4.05 5.91
C LEU A 203 15.48 3.49 4.55
N ILE A 204 16.45 2.57 4.54
CA ILE A 204 16.91 1.92 3.31
C ILE A 204 15.78 1.08 2.72
N GLY A 205 15.09 0.30 3.54
CA GLY A 205 14.03 -0.60 3.10
C GLY A 205 12.83 0.11 2.48
N PHE A 206 12.20 1.01 3.21
CA PHE A 206 11.09 1.81 2.66
C PHE A 206 11.57 2.84 1.64
N GLY A 207 12.80 3.35 1.79
CA GLY A 207 13.44 4.20 0.79
C GLY A 207 13.56 3.53 -0.57
N THR A 208 13.87 2.23 -0.61
CA THR A 208 13.87 1.44 -1.83
C THR A 208 12.48 1.45 -2.49
N LYS A 209 11.43 1.27 -1.71
CA LYS A 209 10.03 1.31 -2.19
C LYS A 209 9.60 2.70 -2.64
N MET A 210 10.07 3.74 -1.96
CA MET A 210 9.83 5.15 -2.34
C MET A 210 10.61 5.58 -3.59
N GLY A 211 11.59 4.79 -4.03
CA GLY A 211 12.46 5.16 -5.15
C GLY A 211 13.56 6.14 -4.77
N LEU A 212 14.07 6.11 -3.52
CA LEU A 212 15.23 6.92 -3.12
C LEU A 212 16.50 6.45 -3.83
N ALA A 213 17.31 7.40 -4.31
CA ALA A 213 18.61 7.10 -4.88
C ALA A 213 19.55 6.50 -3.80
N PRO A 214 20.34 5.49 -4.12
CA PRO A 214 20.53 4.85 -5.42
C PRO A 214 19.56 3.68 -5.73
N MET A 215 18.61 3.36 -4.87
CA MET A 215 17.73 2.17 -4.94
C MET A 215 16.51 2.34 -5.87
N HIS A 216 16.52 3.36 -6.73
CA HIS A 216 15.38 3.73 -7.60
C HIS A 216 15.42 3.10 -9.01
N THR A 217 16.35 2.21 -9.28
CA THR A 217 16.57 1.66 -10.65
C THR A 217 15.39 0.90 -11.24
N TRP A 218 14.49 0.41 -10.39
CA TRP A 218 13.25 -0.24 -10.81
C TRP A 218 12.18 0.75 -11.29
N LEU A 219 12.22 2.01 -10.81
CA LEU A 219 11.13 2.98 -10.96
C LEU A 219 10.92 3.41 -12.42
N PRO A 220 11.95 3.82 -13.20
CA PRO A 220 11.77 4.20 -14.60
C PRO A 220 11.21 3.05 -15.44
N ASP A 221 11.74 1.84 -15.26
CA ASP A 221 11.33 0.66 -16.03
C ASP A 221 9.87 0.30 -15.73
N ALA A 222 9.49 0.27 -14.45
CA ALA A 222 8.12 -0.04 -14.03
C ALA A 222 7.10 0.97 -14.57
N HIS A 223 7.40 2.27 -14.49
CA HIS A 223 6.51 3.32 -14.99
C HIS A 223 6.44 3.41 -16.52
N SER A 224 7.51 3.05 -17.24
CA SER A 224 7.50 3.06 -18.70
C SER A 224 6.69 1.92 -19.31
N GLU A 225 6.65 0.76 -18.64
CA GLU A 225 5.98 -0.44 -19.16
C GLU A 225 4.54 -0.60 -18.64
N ALA A 226 4.21 -0.01 -17.48
CA ALA A 226 2.85 -0.01 -16.97
C ALA A 226 1.90 0.85 -17.83
N PRO A 227 0.62 0.47 -17.98
CA PRO A 227 -0.36 1.33 -18.63
C PRO A 227 -0.54 2.64 -17.86
N SER A 228 -0.81 3.75 -18.57
CA SER A 228 -0.91 5.08 -17.98
C SER A 228 -1.76 5.16 -16.72
N PRO A 229 -2.98 4.55 -16.65
CA PRO A 229 -3.77 4.62 -15.43
C PRO A 229 -3.22 3.78 -14.26
N ALA A 230 -2.31 2.84 -14.50
CA ALA A 230 -1.63 2.11 -13.44
C ALA A 230 -0.34 2.82 -12.98
N SER A 231 0.26 3.62 -13.88
CA SER A 231 1.45 4.42 -13.59
C SER A 231 1.12 5.73 -12.84
N ALA A 232 -0.13 6.21 -12.94
CA ALA A 232 -0.60 7.41 -12.25
C ALA A 232 -0.90 7.19 -10.78
#